data_01dbc176aa684adfdd72ae53ef252dd5
#
_entry.id   01dbc176aa684adfdd72ae53ef252dd5
#
_cell.length_a   1.000
_cell.length_b   1.000
_cell.length_c   1.000
_cell.angle_alpha   90.00
_cell.angle_beta   90.00
_cell.angle_gamma   90.00
#
_symmetry.space_group_name_H-M   'P 1'
#
loop_
_entity.id
_entity.type
_entity.pdbx_description
1 polymer ?
#
loop_
_entity_poly.entity_id
_entity_poly.type
_entity_poly.pdbx_seq_one_letter_code
_entity_poly.pdbx_strand_id
1 'polypeptide(L)' 'MTAQTLASLSERLGQLEARLVQIDEDQRKLLGSTDYEDRRQRARLILEGEDIETELSQLRSAAALKR' A
#
# COMPACT_ATOMS: atom_id res chain seq x y z
N MET A 1 2.60 26.00 -1.36
CA MET A 1 2.26 24.83 -0.56
C MET A 1 2.66 25.05 0.89
N THR A 2 1.78 24.75 1.83
CA THR A 2 2.05 24.94 3.25
C THR A 2 2.83 23.75 3.81
N ALA A 3 3.53 23.95 4.94
CA ALA A 3 4.21 22.89 5.66
C ALA A 3 3.22 21.77 6.07
N GLN A 4 1.99 22.13 6.37
CA GLN A 4 0.93 21.21 6.74
C GLN A 4 0.60 20.23 5.59
N THR A 5 0.62 20.70 4.35
CA THR A 5 0.38 19.83 3.18
C THR A 5 1.51 18.82 3.01
N LEU A 6 2.76 19.23 3.22
CA LEU A 6 3.90 18.32 3.15
C LEU A 6 3.84 17.27 4.26
N ALA A 7 3.45 17.68 5.47
CA ALA A 7 3.27 16.75 6.58
C ALA A 7 2.19 15.72 6.26
N SER A 8 1.07 16.14 5.64
CA SER A 8 -0.01 15.23 5.24
C SER A 8 0.45 14.23 4.19
N LEU A 9 1.26 14.64 3.22
CA LEU A 9 1.85 13.75 2.23
C LEU A 9 2.76 12.70 2.89
N SER A 10 3.61 13.15 3.81
CA SER A 10 4.52 12.25 4.52
C SER A 10 3.74 11.23 5.35
N GLU A 11 2.70 11.66 6.04
CA GLU A 11 1.83 10.76 6.79
C GLU A 11 1.17 9.72 5.88
N ARG A 12 0.64 10.16 4.74
CA ARG A 12 -0.02 9.26 3.80
C ARG A 12 0.95 8.22 3.26
N LEU A 13 2.16 8.64 2.88
CA LEU A 13 3.19 7.73 2.43
C LEU A 13 3.52 6.67 3.49
N GLY A 14 3.70 7.10 4.73
CA GLY A 14 3.97 6.19 5.83
C GLY A 14 2.85 5.19 6.06
N GLN A 15 1.60 5.65 6.01
CA GLN A 15 0.43 4.78 6.17
C GLN A 15 0.35 3.73 5.06
N LEU A 16 0.57 4.14 3.82
CA LEU A 16 0.52 3.23 2.68
C LEU A 16 1.65 2.20 2.73
N GLU A 17 2.86 2.62 3.09
CA GLU A 17 3.99 1.72 3.24
C GLU A 17 3.74 0.69 4.35
N ALA A 18 3.20 1.13 5.49
CA ALA A 18 2.85 0.25 6.59
C ALA A 18 1.78 -0.76 6.17
N ARG A 19 0.79 -0.32 5.38
CA ARG A 19 -0.25 -1.21 4.88
C ARG A 19 0.32 -2.26 3.94
N LEU A 20 1.26 -1.88 3.07
CA LEU A 20 1.93 -2.84 2.17
C LEU A 20 2.67 -3.92 2.94
N VAL A 21 3.36 -3.54 4.01
CA VAL A 21 4.05 -4.52 4.87
C VAL A 21 3.03 -5.49 5.47
N GLN A 22 1.90 -4.97 5.95
CA GLN A 22 0.85 -5.81 6.53
C GLN A 22 0.25 -6.76 5.51
N ILE A 23 0.02 -6.28 4.28
CA ILE A 23 -0.50 -7.10 3.19
C ILE A 23 0.48 -8.24 2.88
N ASP A 24 1.78 -7.94 2.81
CA ASP A 24 2.81 -8.94 2.54
C ASP A 24 2.81 -10.03 3.62
N GLU A 25 2.73 -9.63 4.88
CA GLU A 25 2.66 -10.58 6.00
C GLU A 25 1.41 -11.45 5.93
N ASP A 26 0.27 -10.84 5.63
CA ASP A 26 -0.99 -11.57 5.53
C ASP A 26 -0.96 -12.56 4.35
N GLN A 27 -0.36 -12.16 3.22
CA GLN A 27 -0.20 -13.05 2.08
C GLN A 27 0.68 -14.25 2.44
N ARG A 28 1.74 -14.04 3.19
CA ARG A 28 2.62 -15.14 3.64
C ARG A 28 1.90 -16.13 4.50
N LYS A 29 1.00 -15.67 5.37
CA LYS A 29 0.20 -16.54 6.21
C LYS A 29 -0.76 -17.42 5.40
N LEU A 30 -1.18 -16.92 4.23
CA LEU A 30 -2.11 -17.63 3.37
C LEU A 30 -1.42 -18.50 2.32
N LEU A 31 -0.09 -18.41 2.21
CA LEU A 31 0.68 -19.21 1.25
C LEU A 31 0.52 -20.69 1.55
N GLY A 32 0.27 -21.46 0.50
CA GLY A 32 0.12 -22.89 0.61
C GLY A 32 -1.23 -23.37 1.08
N SER A 33 -2.14 -22.47 1.46
CA SER A 33 -3.50 -22.85 1.83
C SER A 33 -4.27 -23.26 0.58
N THR A 34 -5.03 -24.36 0.69
CA THR A 34 -5.91 -24.84 -0.38
C THR A 34 -7.36 -24.42 -0.15
N ASP A 35 -7.63 -23.72 0.96
CA ASP A 35 -8.97 -23.23 1.31
C ASP A 35 -9.41 -22.17 0.32
N TYR A 36 -10.65 -22.26 -0.15
CA TYR A 36 -11.22 -21.32 -1.10
C TYR A 36 -11.29 -19.90 -0.54
N GLU A 37 -11.69 -19.75 0.72
CA GLU A 37 -11.77 -18.43 1.37
C GLU A 37 -10.40 -17.78 1.46
N ASP A 38 -9.36 -18.54 1.79
CA ASP A 38 -7.99 -18.04 1.86
C ASP A 38 -7.50 -17.60 0.49
N ARG A 39 -7.85 -18.33 -0.56
CA ARG A 39 -7.50 -17.95 -1.93
C ARG A 39 -8.18 -16.65 -2.34
N ARG A 40 -9.45 -16.48 -1.98
CA ARG A 40 -10.17 -15.23 -2.26
C ARG A 40 -9.55 -14.05 -1.52
N GLN A 41 -9.22 -14.25 -0.25
CA GLN A 41 -8.60 -13.21 0.55
C GLN A 41 -7.24 -12.82 -0.02
N ARG A 42 -6.46 -13.79 -0.43
CA ARG A 42 -5.17 -13.55 -1.05
C ARG A 42 -5.29 -12.74 -2.33
N ALA A 43 -6.28 -13.05 -3.18
CA ALA A 43 -6.52 -12.29 -4.40
C ALA A 43 -6.89 -10.83 -4.09
N ARG A 44 -7.72 -10.60 -3.08
CA ARG A 44 -8.07 -9.24 -2.65
C ARG A 44 -6.85 -8.47 -2.15
N LEU A 45 -5.98 -9.13 -1.39
CA LEU A 45 -4.76 -8.52 -0.88
C LEU A 45 -3.81 -8.13 -2.01
N ILE A 46 -3.70 -8.96 -3.03
CA ILE A 46 -2.87 -8.66 -4.21
C ILE A 46 -3.40 -7.41 -4.91
N LEU A 47 -4.72 -7.32 -5.12
CA LEU A 47 -5.33 -6.16 -5.76
C LEU A 47 -5.14 -4.89 -4.92
N GLU A 48 -5.35 -4.99 -3.62
CA GLU A 48 -5.13 -3.86 -2.71
C GLU A 48 -3.68 -3.39 -2.76
N GLY A 49 -2.74 -4.34 -2.76
CA GLY A 49 -1.32 -4.02 -2.86
C GLY A 49 -0.98 -3.28 -4.15
N GLU A 50 -1.54 -3.70 -5.27
CA GLU A 50 -1.33 -3.03 -6.56
C GLU A 50 -1.87 -1.60 -6.54
N ASP A 51 -3.05 -1.40 -5.98
CA ASP A 51 -3.64 -0.07 -5.85
C ASP A 51 -2.79 0.84 -4.97
N ILE A 52 -2.27 0.31 -3.86
CA ILE A 52 -1.41 1.06 -2.95
C ILE A 52 -0.09 1.43 -3.65
N GLU A 53 0.51 0.50 -4.39
CA GLU A 53 1.74 0.79 -5.12
C GLU A 53 1.54 1.88 -6.17
N THR A 54 0.39 1.88 -6.85
CA THR A 54 0.03 2.91 -7.80
C THR A 54 -0.10 4.26 -7.10
N GLU A 55 -0.80 4.31 -5.97
CA GLU A 55 -0.95 5.54 -5.20
C GLU A 55 0.38 6.05 -4.68
N LEU A 56 1.25 5.17 -4.18
CA LEU A 56 2.58 5.53 -3.73
C LEU A 56 3.41 6.14 -4.85
N SER A 57 3.36 5.55 -6.03
CA SER A 57 4.06 6.06 -7.20
C SER A 57 3.59 7.47 -7.54
N GLN A 58 2.28 7.71 -7.53
CA GLN A 58 1.70 9.02 -7.80
C GLN A 58 2.11 10.05 -6.75
N LEU A 59 2.08 9.69 -5.48
CA LEU A 59 2.46 10.57 -4.39
C LEU A 59 3.94 10.94 -4.44
N ARG A 60 4.80 9.98 -4.73
CA ARG A 60 6.24 10.22 -4.87
C ARG A 60 6.54 11.14 -6.05
N SER A 61 5.84 10.96 -7.16
CA SER A 61 5.97 11.83 -8.33
C SER A 61 5.51 13.25 -8.00
N ALA A 62 4.39 13.39 -7.30
CA ALA A 62 3.88 14.70 -6.90
C ALA A 62 4.85 15.40 -5.95
N ALA A 63 5.45 14.66 -5.01
CA ALA A 63 6.43 15.21 -4.09
C ALA A 63 7.69 15.69 -4.82
N ALA A 64 8.15 14.90 -5.81
CA ALA A 64 9.32 15.26 -6.60
C ALA A 64 9.11 16.53 -7.43
N LEU A 65 7.89 16.69 -7.97
CA LEU A 65 7.56 17.87 -8.79
C LEU A 65 7.46 19.17 -7.99
N LYS A 66 7.39 19.08 -6.67
CA LYS A 66 7.22 20.26 -5.81
C LYS A 66 8.53 20.76 -5.19
N ARG A 67 9.63 20.28 -5.61
CA ARG A 67 10.94 20.75 -5.16
C ARG A 67 11.32 22.07 -5.78
#